data_846d1d12729a140290947a31170fb540
#
_entry.id   846d1d12729a140290947a31170fb540
#
_cell.length_a   1.000
_cell.length_b   1.000
_cell.length_c   1.000
_cell.angle_alpha   90.00
_cell.angle_beta   90.00
_cell.angle_gamma   90.00
#
_symmetry.space_group_name_H-M   'P 1'
#
loop_
_entity.id
_entity.type
_entity.pdbx_description
1 polymer ?
#
loop_
_entity_poly.entity_id
_entity_poly.type
_entity_poly.pdbx_seq_one_letter_code
_entity_poly.pdbx_strand_id
1 'polypeptide(L)'
;YVQGSTATVFLTSRQLRTATDAQSGATVTVNATDPAADTVILAGRSIANARNAGVEALQVQFAAGTVTLDSDALAALDLHKDIAVSLTGASVNAAQQRALGTQASSAVLANASVLVDGAAASYPAGSVRAGIPVRAADDLTAWSLAENGTISAVGGAWDADRQTYTFDVVSGVTAIARFPFTDVPAGSWYYGAAAYAYNNGLFAGTTATTFAPDMTMTRAMLVSVLWRLAGEPAPKGTNTFDDVPNGAWYTDAVTWAAENGVVAGIGNGRFDPDGSVTREQTAVILFNYAQSKGYDVSARADLSVFPDAGSVSGWAQDALAWANASGLISGAVRGTQTILDPQGSASRAQVAMILMGYVEHVVNA
;
A
#
# COMPACT_ATOMS: atom_id res chain seq x y z
N TYR A 1 31.17 11.42 19.96
CA TYR A 1 31.02 12.87 19.72
C TYR A 1 29.67 13.12 19.06
N VAL A 2 28.88 14.01 19.60
CA VAL A 2 27.55 14.37 19.05
C VAL A 2 27.65 15.80 18.50
N GLN A 3 27.19 16.00 17.26
CA GLN A 3 27.09 17.30 16.61
C GLN A 3 25.72 17.44 15.95
N GLY A 4 24.88 18.33 16.46
CA GLY A 4 23.48 18.42 16.06
C GLY A 4 22.73 17.11 16.38
N SER A 5 22.05 16.52 15.40
CA SER A 5 21.35 15.23 15.56
C SER A 5 22.23 14.01 15.24
N THR A 6 23.52 14.18 14.97
CA THR A 6 24.42 13.11 14.55
C THR A 6 25.42 12.77 15.64
N ALA A 7 25.49 11.50 16.02
CA ALA A 7 26.49 10.93 16.91
C ALA A 7 27.52 10.13 16.10
N THR A 8 28.80 10.40 16.25
CA THR A 8 29.87 9.62 15.62
C THR A 8 30.51 8.70 16.63
N VAL A 9 30.55 7.40 16.29
CA VAL A 9 31.07 6.33 17.14
C VAL A 9 32.12 5.52 16.37
N PHE A 10 33.25 5.24 17.02
CA PHE A 10 34.24 4.31 16.54
C PHE A 10 34.27 3.06 17.45
N LEU A 11 33.93 1.90 16.87
CA LEU A 11 33.91 0.63 17.59
C LEU A 11 35.29 -0.03 17.50
N THR A 12 35.98 -0.11 18.61
CA THR A 12 37.29 -0.79 18.66
C THR A 12 37.15 -2.28 18.85
N SER A 13 38.07 -3.08 18.25
CA SER A 13 38.10 -4.53 18.41
C SER A 13 38.11 -4.98 19.88
N ARG A 14 38.75 -4.21 20.78
CA ARG A 14 38.80 -4.50 22.23
C ARG A 14 37.40 -4.39 22.84
N GLN A 15 36.69 -3.28 22.59
CA GLN A 15 35.32 -3.08 23.13
C GLN A 15 34.38 -4.17 22.67
N LEU A 16 34.46 -4.52 21.36
CA LEU A 16 33.61 -5.52 20.76
C LEU A 16 33.89 -6.92 21.30
N ARG A 17 35.15 -7.35 21.44
CA ARG A 17 35.50 -8.63 22.07
C ARG A 17 35.02 -8.72 23.51
N THR A 18 35.21 -7.67 24.29
CA THR A 18 34.69 -7.64 25.67
C THR A 18 33.16 -7.82 25.70
N ALA A 19 32.42 -7.26 24.73
CA ALA A 19 30.98 -7.41 24.61
C ALA A 19 30.59 -8.82 24.15
N THR A 20 31.32 -9.42 23.19
CA THR A 20 31.03 -10.77 22.65
C THR A 20 31.44 -11.88 23.65
N ASP A 21 32.53 -11.70 24.38
CA ASP A 21 32.98 -12.67 25.42
C ASP A 21 31.99 -12.75 26.59
N ALA A 22 31.22 -11.68 26.82
CA ALA A 22 30.22 -11.64 27.90
C ALA A 22 28.89 -12.32 27.54
N GLN A 23 28.63 -12.57 26.24
CA GLN A 23 27.37 -13.14 25.75
C GLN A 23 27.63 -14.04 24.53
N SER A 24 27.27 -15.32 24.61
CA SER A 24 27.28 -16.23 23.46
C SER A 24 26.17 -15.83 22.46
N GLY A 25 26.51 -15.53 21.22
CA GLY A 25 25.56 -15.07 20.22
C GLY A 25 25.29 -13.55 20.29
N ALA A 26 26.33 -12.73 20.40
CA ALA A 26 26.18 -11.35 20.87
C ALA A 26 25.60 -10.38 19.86
N THR A 27 24.43 -9.84 20.15
CA THR A 27 24.02 -8.53 19.68
C THR A 27 24.78 -7.45 20.47
N VAL A 28 25.59 -6.65 19.77
CA VAL A 28 26.26 -5.49 20.37
C VAL A 28 25.38 -4.25 20.16
N THR A 29 25.04 -3.58 21.27
CA THR A 29 24.20 -2.39 21.21
C THR A 29 25.02 -1.11 21.31
N VAL A 30 24.84 -0.21 20.36
CA VAL A 30 25.32 1.18 20.39
C VAL A 30 24.18 2.06 20.88
N ASN A 31 24.35 2.64 22.08
CA ASN A 31 23.32 3.49 22.67
C ASN A 31 23.46 4.94 22.20
N ALA A 32 22.43 5.43 21.51
CA ALA A 32 22.25 6.82 21.07
C ALA A 32 20.85 7.33 21.53
N THR A 33 20.58 7.17 22.83
CA THR A 33 19.25 7.45 23.41
C THR A 33 19.03 8.93 23.73
N ASP A 34 19.99 9.81 23.42
CA ASP A 34 19.75 11.25 23.44
C ASP A 34 18.59 11.58 22.48
N PRO A 35 17.51 12.24 22.94
CA PRO A 35 16.37 12.57 22.09
C PRO A 35 16.72 13.43 20.87
N ALA A 36 17.85 14.12 20.90
CA ALA A 36 18.36 14.89 19.76
C ALA A 36 19.11 14.02 18.73
N ALA A 37 19.52 12.79 19.09
CA ALA A 37 20.27 11.92 18.19
C ALA A 37 19.31 11.05 17.35
N ASP A 38 19.28 11.30 16.06
CA ASP A 38 18.52 10.56 15.06
C ASP A 38 19.41 9.80 14.06
N THR A 39 20.70 10.05 14.09
CA THR A 39 21.70 9.45 13.20
C THR A 39 22.96 9.06 13.98
N VAL A 40 23.44 7.84 13.74
CA VAL A 40 24.72 7.35 14.25
C VAL A 40 25.65 7.06 13.09
N ILE A 41 26.81 7.68 13.05
CA ILE A 41 27.89 7.32 12.12
C ILE A 41 28.81 6.33 12.82
N LEU A 42 28.86 5.12 12.28
CA LEU A 42 29.84 4.11 12.64
C LEU A 42 31.09 4.36 11.81
N ALA A 43 32.04 5.09 12.40
CA ALA A 43 33.17 5.66 11.68
C ALA A 43 34.22 4.60 11.28
N GLY A 44 34.75 4.75 10.10
CA GLY A 44 35.93 4.05 9.60
C GLY A 44 35.81 2.53 9.61
N ARG A 45 36.64 1.85 10.41
CA ARG A 45 36.71 0.38 10.47
C ARG A 45 35.73 -0.25 11.46
N SER A 46 34.70 0.43 11.92
CA SER A 46 33.77 -0.09 12.93
C SER A 46 33.12 -1.41 12.49
N ILE A 47 32.67 -1.50 11.22
CA ILE A 47 32.10 -2.75 10.66
C ILE A 47 33.13 -3.86 10.57
N ALA A 48 34.35 -3.55 10.08
CA ALA A 48 35.45 -4.54 10.04
C ALA A 48 35.79 -5.08 11.45
N ASN A 49 35.84 -4.20 12.44
CA ASN A 49 36.08 -4.58 13.82
C ASN A 49 34.95 -5.46 14.39
N ALA A 50 33.68 -5.15 14.08
CA ALA A 50 32.54 -5.94 14.49
C ALA A 50 32.59 -7.37 13.91
N ARG A 51 32.84 -7.49 12.60
CA ARG A 51 33.00 -8.80 11.93
C ARG A 51 34.15 -9.61 12.51
N ASN A 52 35.31 -8.98 12.70
CA ASN A 52 36.51 -9.64 13.26
C ASN A 52 36.35 -10.05 14.73
N ALA A 53 35.45 -9.42 15.46
CA ALA A 53 35.08 -9.78 16.83
C ALA A 53 33.99 -10.85 16.90
N GLY A 54 33.45 -11.32 15.77
CA GLY A 54 32.37 -12.31 15.73
C GLY A 54 31.00 -11.77 16.18
N VAL A 55 30.74 -10.47 15.98
CA VAL A 55 29.44 -9.86 16.27
C VAL A 55 28.39 -10.42 15.30
N GLU A 56 27.33 -11.01 15.83
CA GLU A 56 26.23 -11.59 15.04
C GLU A 56 25.23 -10.53 14.60
N ALA A 57 24.98 -9.54 15.47
CA ALA A 57 24.14 -8.39 15.15
C ALA A 57 24.65 -7.12 15.81
N LEU A 58 24.61 -6.02 15.08
CA LEU A 58 24.88 -4.68 15.58
C LEU A 58 23.58 -3.89 15.67
N GLN A 59 23.18 -3.53 16.87
CA GLN A 59 21.97 -2.75 17.12
C GLN A 59 22.33 -1.32 17.49
N VAL A 60 21.69 -0.36 16.85
CA VAL A 60 21.72 1.04 17.24
C VAL A 60 20.42 1.38 17.96
N GLN A 61 20.51 1.78 19.22
CA GLN A 61 19.37 2.15 20.04
C GLN A 61 19.21 3.69 20.02
N PHE A 62 18.12 4.15 19.42
CA PHE A 62 17.69 5.55 19.43
C PHE A 62 16.59 5.77 20.47
N ALA A 63 16.27 7.02 20.79
CA ALA A 63 15.10 7.36 21.59
C ALA A 63 13.77 6.90 20.92
N ALA A 64 13.71 6.96 19.59
CA ALA A 64 12.54 6.55 18.79
C ALA A 64 12.40 5.03 18.63
N GLY A 65 13.44 4.24 18.89
CA GLY A 65 13.44 2.80 18.66
C GLY A 65 14.82 2.26 18.34
N THR A 66 14.90 1.18 17.57
CA THR A 66 16.15 0.50 17.24
C THR A 66 16.33 0.35 15.72
N VAL A 67 17.57 0.27 15.26
CA VAL A 67 17.95 -0.28 13.96
C VAL A 67 18.97 -1.37 14.18
N THR A 68 18.70 -2.57 13.68
CA THR A 68 19.56 -3.76 13.85
C THR A 68 20.07 -4.22 12.49
N LEU A 69 21.37 -4.39 12.39
CA LEU A 69 22.09 -4.97 11.27
C LEU A 69 22.54 -6.37 11.68
N ASP A 70 22.07 -7.41 11.05
CA ASP A 70 22.50 -8.79 11.32
C ASP A 70 23.83 -9.14 10.62
N SER A 71 24.25 -10.38 10.75
CA SER A 71 25.51 -10.87 10.16
C SER A 71 25.56 -10.70 8.63
N ASP A 72 24.43 -10.85 7.94
CA ASP A 72 24.35 -10.73 6.49
C ASP A 72 24.49 -9.27 6.04
N ALA A 73 23.83 -8.34 6.77
CA ALA A 73 24.03 -6.92 6.55
C ALA A 73 25.48 -6.51 6.83
N LEU A 74 26.06 -6.95 7.96
CA LEU A 74 27.44 -6.68 8.30
C LEU A 74 28.41 -7.25 7.26
N ALA A 75 28.08 -8.38 6.63
CA ALA A 75 28.89 -8.98 5.55
C ALA A 75 28.82 -8.18 4.25
N ALA A 76 27.68 -7.56 3.96
CA ALA A 76 27.46 -6.81 2.72
C ALA A 76 28.04 -5.38 2.75
N LEU A 77 28.21 -4.77 3.93
CA LEU A 77 28.69 -3.40 4.07
C LEU A 77 30.22 -3.28 3.85
N ASP A 78 30.63 -2.12 3.32
CA ASP A 78 32.06 -1.82 3.13
C ASP A 78 32.79 -1.68 4.46
N LEU A 79 33.89 -2.40 4.60
CA LEU A 79 34.64 -2.55 5.85
C LEU A 79 35.45 -1.30 6.26
N HIS A 80 35.63 -0.34 5.35
CA HIS A 80 36.53 0.78 5.51
C HIS A 80 35.85 2.15 5.42
N LYS A 81 34.54 2.16 5.17
CA LYS A 81 33.75 3.37 5.00
C LYS A 81 32.96 3.71 6.25
N ASP A 82 32.55 4.95 6.32
CA ASP A 82 31.63 5.42 7.35
C ASP A 82 30.20 4.95 7.03
N ILE A 83 29.56 4.33 8.01
CA ILE A 83 28.21 3.83 7.88
C ILE A 83 27.29 4.70 8.74
N ALA A 84 26.39 5.44 8.11
CA ALA A 84 25.36 6.19 8.81
C ALA A 84 24.10 5.34 8.96
N VAL A 85 23.67 5.14 10.21
CA VAL A 85 22.42 4.48 10.58
C VAL A 85 21.50 5.52 11.16
N SER A 86 20.28 5.65 10.65
CA SER A 86 19.32 6.63 11.15
C SER A 86 17.95 6.03 11.42
N LEU A 87 17.24 6.63 12.38
CA LEU A 87 15.84 6.36 12.68
C LEU A 87 15.17 7.65 13.13
N THR A 88 14.26 8.16 12.30
CA THR A 88 13.54 9.41 12.54
C THR A 88 12.04 9.20 12.46
N GLY A 89 11.29 10.05 13.13
CA GLY A 89 9.89 10.26 12.78
C GLY A 89 9.78 10.79 11.35
N ALA A 90 8.71 10.44 10.65
CA ALA A 90 8.47 10.88 9.28
C ALA A 90 7.19 11.70 9.16
N SER A 91 7.11 12.50 8.11
CA SER A 91 5.90 13.15 7.65
C SER A 91 5.52 12.61 6.27
N VAL A 92 4.24 12.68 5.94
CA VAL A 92 3.70 12.23 4.66
C VAL A 92 3.32 13.43 3.79
N ASN A 93 3.57 13.31 2.49
CA ASN A 93 3.06 14.26 1.50
C ASN A 93 1.57 14.01 1.21
N ALA A 94 0.95 14.85 0.37
CA ALA A 94 -0.46 14.76 0.06
C ALA A 94 -0.87 13.44 -0.62
N ALA A 95 -0.02 12.85 -1.46
CA ALA A 95 -0.30 11.57 -2.11
C ALA A 95 -0.23 10.40 -1.10
N GLN A 96 0.77 10.38 -0.26
CA GLN A 96 0.92 9.40 0.82
C GLN A 96 -0.20 9.50 1.85
N GLN A 97 -0.63 10.74 2.18
CA GLN A 97 -1.76 10.98 3.08
C GLN A 97 -3.07 10.44 2.50
N ARG A 98 -3.33 10.65 1.20
CA ARG A 98 -4.47 10.04 0.51
C ARG A 98 -4.41 8.50 0.53
N ALA A 99 -3.23 7.93 0.34
CA ALA A 99 -3.05 6.48 0.38
C ALA A 99 -3.34 5.87 1.76
N LEU A 100 -2.98 6.56 2.84
CA LEU A 100 -3.29 6.17 4.21
C LEU A 100 -4.76 6.44 4.59
N GLY A 101 -5.43 7.38 3.91
CA GLY A 101 -6.84 7.71 4.14
C GLY A 101 -7.15 7.99 5.61
N THR A 102 -8.15 7.30 6.17
CA THR A 102 -8.56 7.45 7.56
C THR A 102 -7.49 7.05 8.58
N GLN A 103 -6.51 6.27 8.19
CA GLN A 103 -5.41 5.84 9.07
C GLN A 103 -4.28 6.86 9.18
N ALA A 104 -4.26 7.91 8.36
CA ALA A 104 -3.17 8.90 8.34
C ALA A 104 -2.92 9.55 9.72
N SER A 105 -3.96 9.68 10.55
CA SER A 105 -3.86 10.27 11.90
C SER A 105 -3.42 9.29 12.98
N SER A 106 -3.51 7.99 12.73
CA SER A 106 -3.21 6.92 13.71
C SER A 106 -1.99 6.08 13.34
N ALA A 107 -1.54 6.13 12.10
CA ALA A 107 -0.34 5.42 11.66
C ALA A 107 0.91 5.99 12.36
N VAL A 108 1.80 5.08 12.78
CA VAL A 108 3.13 5.47 13.23
C VAL A 108 4.03 5.57 12.01
N LEU A 109 4.61 6.75 11.80
CA LEU A 109 5.42 7.05 10.62
C LEU A 109 6.89 7.10 10.99
N ALA A 110 7.72 6.37 10.25
CA ALA A 110 9.15 6.33 10.46
C ALA A 110 9.93 6.41 9.15
N ASN A 111 11.15 6.91 9.24
CA ASN A 111 12.16 6.81 8.22
C ASN A 111 13.41 6.19 8.85
N ALA A 112 13.74 4.97 8.43
CA ALA A 112 14.96 4.28 8.83
C ALA A 112 15.86 4.11 7.60
N SER A 113 17.16 4.37 7.77
CA SER A 113 18.10 4.21 6.67
C SER A 113 19.47 3.75 7.13
N VAL A 114 20.19 3.11 6.20
CA VAL A 114 21.61 2.80 6.31
C VAL A 114 22.30 3.34 5.06
N LEU A 115 23.25 4.23 5.25
CA LEU A 115 24.00 4.88 4.18
C LEU A 115 25.49 4.55 4.32
N VAL A 116 26.16 4.37 3.18
CA VAL A 116 27.62 4.22 3.06
C VAL A 116 28.16 5.45 2.35
N ASP A 117 28.97 6.27 3.02
CA ASP A 117 29.46 7.53 2.48
C ASP A 117 28.34 8.43 1.91
N GLY A 118 27.16 8.44 2.57
CA GLY A 118 26.01 9.24 2.17
C GLY A 118 25.13 8.65 1.08
N ALA A 119 25.49 7.51 0.48
CA ALA A 119 24.67 6.80 -0.49
C ALA A 119 23.91 5.63 0.17
N ALA A 120 22.73 5.28 -0.34
CA ALA A 120 21.97 4.14 0.17
C ALA A 120 22.82 2.85 0.12
N ALA A 121 22.87 2.15 1.26
CA ALA A 121 23.60 0.88 1.36
C ALA A 121 22.86 -0.24 0.63
N SER A 122 23.61 -1.19 0.07
CA SER A 122 23.04 -2.43 -0.47
C SER A 122 23.30 -3.56 0.50
N TYR A 123 22.26 -4.27 0.90
CA TYR A 123 22.28 -5.42 1.80
C TYR A 123 21.14 -6.40 1.48
N PRO A 124 21.21 -7.67 1.89
CA PRO A 124 20.14 -8.64 1.67
C PRO A 124 18.82 -8.18 2.32
N ALA A 125 17.70 -8.47 1.67
CA ALA A 125 16.39 -8.17 2.22
C ALA A 125 16.20 -8.86 3.59
N GLY A 126 15.64 -8.14 4.55
CA GLY A 126 15.41 -8.64 5.91
C GLY A 126 16.63 -8.64 6.84
N SER A 127 17.82 -8.30 6.33
CA SER A 127 19.05 -8.28 7.14
C SER A 127 19.25 -6.97 7.94
N VAL A 128 18.51 -5.92 7.59
CA VAL A 128 18.44 -4.67 8.38
C VAL A 128 17.01 -4.44 8.81
N ARG A 129 16.78 -4.34 10.11
CA ARG A 129 15.44 -4.16 10.70
C ARG A 129 15.37 -2.97 11.62
N ALA A 130 14.28 -2.23 11.54
CA ALA A 130 13.94 -1.20 12.51
C ALA A 130 12.87 -1.71 13.47
N GLY A 131 12.99 -1.37 14.74
CA GLY A 131 12.00 -1.67 15.78
C GLY A 131 11.48 -0.39 16.41
N ILE A 132 10.17 -0.17 16.38
CA ILE A 132 9.53 1.04 16.91
C ILE A 132 8.52 0.66 17.98
N PRO A 133 8.55 1.30 19.17
CA PRO A 133 7.51 1.13 20.17
C PRO A 133 6.16 1.58 19.61
N VAL A 134 5.17 0.69 19.62
CA VAL A 134 3.79 0.99 19.21
C VAL A 134 2.83 0.38 20.21
N ARG A 135 1.62 0.90 20.31
CA ARG A 135 0.58 0.25 21.11
C ARG A 135 0.14 -1.03 20.40
N ALA A 136 0.00 -2.11 21.18
CA ALA A 136 -0.38 -3.42 20.70
C ALA A 136 -1.68 -3.39 19.88
N ALA A 137 -1.65 -4.02 18.71
CA ALA A 137 -2.82 -4.45 17.97
C ALA A 137 -2.43 -5.67 17.13
N ASP A 138 -3.28 -6.67 17.09
CA ASP A 138 -3.01 -7.95 16.42
C ASP A 138 -3.02 -7.85 14.88
N ASP A 139 -3.51 -6.72 14.35
CA ASP A 139 -3.70 -6.48 12.92
C ASP A 139 -2.79 -5.36 12.37
N LEU A 140 -1.66 -5.09 13.03
CA LEU A 140 -0.67 -4.14 12.54
C LEU A 140 0.12 -4.72 11.36
N THR A 141 0.41 -3.85 10.41
CA THR A 141 1.32 -4.13 9.29
C THR A 141 2.22 -2.93 9.05
N ALA A 142 3.37 -3.16 8.43
CA ALA A 142 4.23 -2.08 7.96
C ALA A 142 4.08 -1.91 6.44
N TRP A 143 3.95 -0.66 6.00
CA TRP A 143 3.89 -0.26 4.60
C TRP A 143 5.01 0.69 4.24
N SER A 144 5.69 0.42 3.14
CA SER A 144 6.48 1.42 2.45
C SER A 144 5.53 2.33 1.65
N LEU A 145 5.71 3.63 1.80
CA LEU A 145 4.95 4.67 1.10
C LEU A 145 5.84 5.38 0.09
N ALA A 146 5.64 5.10 -1.19
CA ALA A 146 6.32 5.85 -2.25
C ALA A 146 5.82 7.30 -2.32
N GLU A 147 6.59 8.21 -2.92
CA GLU A 147 6.23 9.64 -3.03
C GLU A 147 4.92 9.89 -3.79
N ASN A 148 4.59 9.02 -4.75
CA ASN A 148 3.34 9.05 -5.49
C ASN A 148 2.13 8.47 -4.73
N GLY A 149 2.33 7.95 -3.50
CA GLY A 149 1.29 7.34 -2.68
C GLY A 149 1.13 5.83 -2.87
N THR A 150 1.96 5.18 -3.70
CA THR A 150 1.92 3.72 -3.82
C THR A 150 2.26 3.05 -2.49
N ILE A 151 1.42 2.10 -2.08
CA ILE A 151 1.58 1.29 -0.87
C ILE A 151 2.19 -0.07 -1.25
N SER A 152 3.25 -0.45 -0.55
CA SER A 152 3.83 -1.80 -0.66
C SER A 152 4.01 -2.38 0.74
N ALA A 153 3.74 -3.68 0.89
CA ALA A 153 3.99 -4.36 2.16
C ALA A 153 5.48 -4.43 2.45
N VAL A 154 5.83 -4.24 3.71
CA VAL A 154 7.17 -4.43 4.25
C VAL A 154 7.12 -5.61 5.23
N GLY A 155 8.14 -6.48 5.19
CA GLY A 155 8.27 -7.57 6.14
C GLY A 155 8.34 -7.05 7.57
N GLY A 156 7.61 -7.67 8.50
CA GLY A 156 7.62 -7.23 9.88
C GLY A 156 6.78 -8.11 10.81
N ALA A 157 6.96 -7.89 12.12
CA ALA A 157 6.24 -8.58 13.15
C ALA A 157 6.10 -7.74 14.43
N TRP A 158 5.03 -7.98 15.18
CA TRP A 158 4.81 -7.45 16.51
C TRP A 158 5.51 -8.32 17.56
N ASP A 159 6.31 -7.70 18.40
CA ASP A 159 6.92 -8.30 19.60
C ASP A 159 6.12 -7.84 20.83
N ALA A 160 5.33 -8.75 21.38
CA ALA A 160 4.45 -8.46 22.52
C ALA A 160 5.25 -8.21 23.82
N ASP A 161 6.39 -8.87 23.99
CA ASP A 161 7.22 -8.73 25.20
C ASP A 161 7.91 -7.37 25.25
N ARG A 162 8.33 -6.86 24.10
CA ARG A 162 8.98 -5.55 23.97
C ARG A 162 8.03 -4.42 23.61
N GLN A 163 6.78 -4.73 23.30
CA GLN A 163 5.79 -3.78 22.76
C GLN A 163 6.34 -2.97 21.58
N THR A 164 6.99 -3.68 20.66
CA THR A 164 7.71 -3.09 19.52
C THR A 164 7.27 -3.78 18.25
N TYR A 165 6.96 -2.99 17.22
CA TYR A 165 6.80 -3.51 15.87
C TYR A 165 8.14 -3.45 15.14
N THR A 166 8.63 -4.60 14.70
CA THR A 166 9.89 -4.74 13.96
C THR A 166 9.58 -4.92 12.48
N PHE A 167 10.26 -4.17 11.62
CA PHE A 167 10.05 -4.21 10.17
C PHE A 167 11.37 -4.09 9.40
N ASP A 168 11.37 -4.57 8.16
CA ASP A 168 12.54 -4.48 7.27
C ASP A 168 12.77 -3.03 6.85
N VAL A 169 14.01 -2.56 6.91
CA VAL A 169 14.37 -1.21 6.52
C VAL A 169 14.36 -1.09 4.99
N VAL A 170 13.52 -0.19 4.50
CA VAL A 170 13.37 0.17 3.09
C VAL A 170 13.57 1.67 2.91
N SER A 171 13.91 2.11 1.69
CA SER A 171 14.03 3.54 1.40
C SER A 171 12.69 4.26 1.53
N GLY A 172 12.72 5.44 2.13
CA GLY A 172 11.57 6.33 2.26
C GLY A 172 10.76 6.12 3.53
N VAL A 173 9.51 6.55 3.48
CA VAL A 173 8.62 6.52 4.65
C VAL A 173 8.03 5.13 4.83
N THR A 174 8.15 4.60 6.03
CA THR A 174 7.42 3.41 6.48
C THR A 174 6.27 3.83 7.41
N ALA A 175 5.07 3.35 7.15
CA ALA A 175 3.90 3.53 7.99
C ALA A 175 3.53 2.22 8.66
N ILE A 176 3.37 2.22 9.99
CA ILE A 176 2.81 1.10 10.75
C ILE A 176 1.35 1.43 11.02
N ALA A 177 0.45 0.62 10.47
CA ALA A 177 -0.99 0.87 10.49
C ALA A 177 -1.77 -0.45 10.53
N ARG A 178 -3.10 -0.37 10.65
CA ARG A 178 -3.97 -1.56 10.72
C ARG A 178 -4.34 -2.05 9.34
N PHE A 179 -4.19 -3.37 9.10
CA PHE A 179 -4.68 -4.05 7.90
C PHE A 179 -5.13 -5.46 8.26
N PRO A 180 -6.45 -5.67 8.48
CA PRO A 180 -6.93 -6.89 9.14
C PRO A 180 -7.05 -8.11 8.22
N PHE A 181 -6.89 -7.95 6.89
CA PHE A 181 -7.24 -8.99 5.92
C PHE A 181 -6.16 -10.06 5.76
N THR A 182 -6.43 -11.25 6.24
CA THR A 182 -5.50 -12.39 6.19
C THR A 182 -5.44 -13.07 4.83
N ASP A 183 -6.44 -12.83 3.97
CA ASP A 183 -6.56 -13.36 2.60
C ASP A 183 -6.00 -12.41 1.53
N VAL A 184 -5.25 -11.38 1.95
CA VAL A 184 -4.51 -10.46 1.06
C VAL A 184 -3.02 -10.60 1.34
N PRO A 185 -2.34 -11.59 0.71
CA PRO A 185 -0.91 -11.80 0.94
C PRO A 185 -0.07 -10.61 0.49
N ALA A 186 0.98 -10.28 1.24
CA ALA A 186 1.86 -9.13 1.01
C ALA A 186 2.47 -9.05 -0.40
N GLY A 187 2.70 -10.20 -1.05
CA GLY A 187 3.22 -10.28 -2.42
C GLY A 187 2.16 -10.27 -3.53
N SER A 188 0.86 -10.10 -3.21
CA SER A 188 -0.20 -10.08 -4.21
C SER A 188 -0.11 -8.84 -5.08
N TRP A 189 -0.39 -8.96 -6.38
CA TRP A 189 -0.43 -7.85 -7.32
C TRP A 189 -1.47 -6.78 -6.95
N TYR A 190 -2.47 -7.15 -6.17
CA TYR A 190 -3.56 -6.27 -5.71
C TYR A 190 -3.37 -5.76 -4.28
N TYR A 191 -2.27 -6.09 -3.59
CA TYR A 191 -2.09 -5.72 -2.18
C TYR A 191 -2.24 -4.22 -1.92
N GLY A 192 -1.49 -3.40 -2.67
CA GLY A 192 -1.54 -1.95 -2.52
C GLY A 192 -2.93 -1.37 -2.79
N ALA A 193 -3.64 -1.91 -3.78
CA ALA A 193 -4.99 -1.47 -4.12
C ALA A 193 -6.03 -1.88 -3.06
N ALA A 194 -5.90 -3.08 -2.47
CA ALA A 194 -6.75 -3.51 -1.37
C ALA A 194 -6.53 -2.64 -0.13
N ALA A 195 -5.26 -2.33 0.19
CA ALA A 195 -4.91 -1.43 1.29
C ALA A 195 -5.45 -0.01 1.04
N TYR A 196 -5.26 0.53 -0.17
CA TYR A 196 -5.80 1.84 -0.57
C TYR A 196 -7.33 1.89 -0.42
N ALA A 197 -8.02 0.88 -0.97
CA ALA A 197 -9.48 0.82 -0.94
C ALA A 197 -10.03 0.71 0.49
N TYR A 198 -9.38 -0.06 1.35
CA TYR A 198 -9.72 -0.17 2.77
C TYR A 198 -9.46 1.15 3.52
N ASN A 199 -8.27 1.72 3.37
CA ASN A 199 -7.87 2.95 4.07
C ASN A 199 -8.79 4.14 3.72
N ASN A 200 -9.28 4.19 2.48
CA ASN A 200 -10.17 5.24 2.01
C ASN A 200 -11.67 4.90 2.20
N GLY A 201 -12.00 3.82 2.91
CA GLY A 201 -13.38 3.44 3.20
C GLY A 201 -14.20 3.01 1.99
N LEU A 202 -13.54 2.78 0.82
CA LEU A 202 -14.21 2.35 -0.41
C LEU A 202 -14.69 0.90 -0.30
N PHE A 203 -13.84 0.05 0.28
CA PHE A 203 -14.15 -1.35 0.54
C PHE A 203 -14.09 -1.65 2.03
N ALA A 204 -15.11 -2.31 2.53
CA ALA A 204 -15.04 -3.06 3.77
C ALA A 204 -14.65 -4.51 3.47
N GLY A 205 -14.21 -5.27 4.49
CA GLY A 205 -14.11 -6.71 4.38
C GLY A 205 -15.49 -7.37 4.18
N THR A 206 -15.50 -8.59 3.67
CA THR A 206 -16.69 -9.46 3.69
C THR A 206 -16.93 -10.01 5.09
N THR A 207 -15.86 -10.08 5.89
CA THR A 207 -15.86 -10.31 7.33
C THR A 207 -14.85 -9.35 7.99
N ALA A 208 -14.66 -9.45 9.30
CA ALA A 208 -13.68 -8.65 10.02
C ALA A 208 -12.23 -8.87 9.53
N THR A 209 -11.91 -10.05 9.00
CA THR A 209 -10.55 -10.45 8.59
C THR A 209 -10.42 -10.94 7.15
N THR A 210 -11.49 -10.84 6.36
CA THR A 210 -11.53 -11.35 4.98
C THR A 210 -11.89 -10.25 4.01
N PHE A 211 -11.04 -9.99 3.02
CA PHE A 211 -11.30 -9.07 1.90
C PHE A 211 -12.06 -9.75 0.77
N ALA A 212 -11.85 -11.05 0.55
CA ALA A 212 -12.35 -11.86 -0.55
C ALA A 212 -11.94 -11.32 -1.94
N PRO A 213 -10.62 -11.29 -2.27
CA PRO A 213 -10.09 -10.65 -3.48
C PRO A 213 -10.66 -11.23 -4.78
N ASP A 214 -10.91 -12.55 -4.82
CA ASP A 214 -11.40 -13.28 -5.99
C ASP A 214 -12.92 -13.27 -6.12
N MET A 215 -13.64 -12.77 -5.10
CA MET A 215 -15.10 -12.70 -5.15
C MET A 215 -15.54 -11.74 -6.27
N THR A 216 -16.45 -12.20 -7.11
CA THR A 216 -17.05 -11.39 -8.17
C THR A 216 -17.81 -10.20 -7.59
N MET A 217 -17.60 -9.03 -8.16
CA MET A 217 -18.36 -7.83 -7.81
C MET A 217 -19.76 -7.89 -8.41
N THR A 218 -20.75 -7.54 -7.58
CA THR A 218 -22.10 -7.29 -8.10
C THR A 218 -22.25 -5.83 -8.54
N ARG A 219 -23.32 -5.57 -9.33
CA ARG A 219 -23.64 -4.21 -9.78
C ARG A 219 -23.92 -3.28 -8.60
N ALA A 220 -24.64 -3.76 -7.57
CA ALA A 220 -24.88 -3.00 -6.36
C ALA A 220 -23.58 -2.68 -5.60
N MET A 221 -22.65 -3.63 -5.50
CA MET A 221 -21.35 -3.40 -4.86
C MET A 221 -20.54 -2.33 -5.59
N LEU A 222 -20.42 -2.38 -6.91
CA LEU A 222 -19.68 -1.39 -7.69
C LEU A 222 -20.26 0.01 -7.52
N VAL A 223 -21.56 0.15 -7.62
CA VAL A 223 -22.24 1.44 -7.47
C VAL A 223 -22.10 2.00 -6.07
N SER A 224 -22.16 1.14 -5.04
CA SER A 224 -21.96 1.57 -3.64
C SER A 224 -20.54 2.05 -3.37
N VAL A 225 -19.54 1.44 -4.03
CA VAL A 225 -18.15 1.94 -3.92
C VAL A 225 -17.99 3.30 -4.59
N LEU A 226 -18.61 3.54 -5.74
CA LEU A 226 -18.59 4.86 -6.39
C LEU A 226 -19.36 5.92 -5.59
N TRP A 227 -20.44 5.53 -4.95
CA TRP A 227 -21.20 6.40 -4.05
C TRP A 227 -20.35 6.82 -2.84
N ARG A 228 -19.59 5.89 -2.23
CA ARG A 228 -18.61 6.18 -1.18
C ARG A 228 -17.50 7.10 -1.69
N LEU A 229 -16.96 6.82 -2.87
CA LEU A 229 -15.96 7.68 -3.49
C LEU A 229 -16.48 9.11 -3.72
N ALA A 230 -17.78 9.27 -3.95
CA ALA A 230 -18.44 10.55 -4.08
C ALA A 230 -18.75 11.25 -2.73
N GLY A 231 -18.44 10.61 -1.58
CA GLY A 231 -18.73 11.12 -0.23
C GLY A 231 -20.14 10.80 0.26
N GLU A 232 -20.76 9.74 -0.23
CA GLU A 232 -22.08 9.24 0.18
C GLU A 232 -23.19 10.30 0.12
N PRO A 233 -23.32 11.03 -1.01
CA PRO A 233 -24.34 12.08 -1.10
C PRO A 233 -25.75 11.48 -1.03
N ALA A 234 -26.63 12.09 -0.20
CA ALA A 234 -28.02 11.67 -0.13
C ALA A 234 -28.72 11.78 -1.50
N PRO A 235 -29.47 10.75 -1.95
CA PRO A 235 -30.25 10.85 -3.17
C PRO A 235 -31.35 11.92 -3.01
N LYS A 236 -31.70 12.59 -4.11
CA LYS A 236 -32.72 13.66 -4.12
C LYS A 236 -34.12 13.15 -4.41
N GLY A 237 -34.23 12.02 -5.11
CA GLY A 237 -35.46 11.39 -5.49
C GLY A 237 -35.69 10.04 -4.80
N THR A 238 -36.55 9.24 -5.40
CA THR A 238 -36.88 7.89 -4.95
C THR A 238 -36.37 6.86 -5.93
N ASN A 239 -36.06 5.67 -5.41
CA ASN A 239 -35.71 4.53 -6.26
C ASN A 239 -36.83 4.24 -7.27
N THR A 240 -36.44 4.00 -8.52
CA THR A 240 -37.35 3.70 -9.64
C THR A 240 -37.23 2.25 -10.15
N PHE A 241 -36.38 1.44 -9.52
CA PHE A 241 -36.21 0.05 -9.94
C PHE A 241 -37.02 -0.92 -9.08
N ASP A 242 -37.76 -1.80 -9.73
CA ASP A 242 -38.67 -2.76 -9.07
C ASP A 242 -37.92 -3.82 -8.24
N ASP A 243 -36.66 -4.11 -8.60
CA ASP A 243 -35.82 -5.12 -7.96
C ASP A 243 -34.80 -4.52 -6.97
N VAL A 244 -34.97 -3.25 -6.59
CA VAL A 244 -34.18 -2.58 -5.55
C VAL A 244 -35.10 -2.29 -4.38
N PRO A 245 -35.10 -3.14 -3.31
CA PRO A 245 -35.96 -2.95 -2.15
C PRO A 245 -35.61 -1.66 -1.40
N ASN A 246 -36.59 -0.98 -0.86
CA ASN A 246 -36.38 0.14 0.04
C ASN A 246 -35.67 -0.33 1.31
N GLY A 247 -34.63 0.40 1.72
CA GLY A 247 -33.85 0.11 2.93
C GLY A 247 -32.80 -1.00 2.78
N ALA A 248 -32.58 -1.52 1.58
CA ALA A 248 -31.38 -2.34 1.32
C ALA A 248 -30.11 -1.49 1.45
N TRP A 249 -29.00 -2.12 1.80
CA TRP A 249 -27.71 -1.42 2.02
C TRP A 249 -27.20 -0.64 0.79
N TYR A 250 -27.73 -0.94 -0.38
CA TYR A 250 -27.34 -0.31 -1.65
C TYR A 250 -28.43 0.63 -2.20
N THR A 251 -29.61 0.77 -1.56
CA THR A 251 -30.73 1.53 -2.10
C THR A 251 -30.35 2.96 -2.42
N ASP A 252 -29.74 3.67 -1.47
CA ASP A 252 -29.35 5.06 -1.65
C ASP A 252 -28.27 5.23 -2.72
N ALA A 253 -27.31 4.33 -2.75
CA ALA A 253 -26.24 4.33 -3.75
C ALA A 253 -26.79 4.12 -5.19
N VAL A 254 -27.71 3.17 -5.37
CA VAL A 254 -28.35 2.90 -6.66
C VAL A 254 -29.21 4.07 -7.09
N THR A 255 -30.02 4.63 -6.17
CA THR A 255 -30.88 5.79 -6.45
C THR A 255 -30.03 6.99 -6.87
N TRP A 256 -28.99 7.31 -6.10
CA TRP A 256 -28.04 8.38 -6.43
C TRP A 256 -27.36 8.18 -7.78
N ALA A 257 -26.90 6.97 -8.07
CA ALA A 257 -26.21 6.68 -9.33
C ALA A 257 -27.12 6.80 -10.55
N ALA A 258 -28.38 6.38 -10.43
CA ALA A 258 -29.37 6.55 -11.49
C ALA A 258 -29.72 8.02 -11.74
N GLU A 259 -29.91 8.81 -10.67
CA GLU A 259 -30.21 10.26 -10.77
C GLU A 259 -29.08 11.05 -11.45
N ASN A 260 -27.82 10.63 -11.24
CA ASN A 260 -26.65 11.29 -11.79
C ASN A 260 -26.18 10.70 -13.13
N GLY A 261 -26.97 9.79 -13.73
CA GLY A 261 -26.64 9.16 -15.01
C GLY A 261 -25.42 8.24 -14.97
N VAL A 262 -24.97 7.84 -13.78
CA VAL A 262 -23.83 6.92 -13.61
C VAL A 262 -24.19 5.52 -14.04
N VAL A 263 -25.44 5.09 -13.76
CA VAL A 263 -25.99 3.80 -14.16
C VAL A 263 -27.34 3.94 -14.80
N ALA A 264 -27.67 2.98 -15.69
CA ALA A 264 -29.00 2.70 -16.16
C ALA A 264 -29.44 1.31 -15.68
N GLY A 265 -30.73 1.05 -15.74
CA GLY A 265 -31.27 -0.31 -15.55
C GLY A 265 -30.89 -1.24 -16.70
N ILE A 266 -31.17 -2.52 -16.51
CA ILE A 266 -31.02 -3.57 -17.54
C ILE A 266 -32.25 -3.72 -18.43
N GLY A 267 -33.23 -2.82 -18.29
CA GLY A 267 -34.53 -2.87 -18.97
C GLY A 267 -35.67 -3.34 -18.04
N ASN A 268 -36.88 -3.15 -18.48
CA ASN A 268 -38.09 -3.56 -17.75
C ASN A 268 -38.19 -3.12 -16.29
N GLY A 269 -37.71 -1.89 -15.98
CA GLY A 269 -37.72 -1.34 -14.62
C GLY A 269 -36.75 -2.00 -13.65
N ARG A 270 -35.78 -2.78 -14.12
CA ARG A 270 -34.86 -3.53 -13.26
C ARG A 270 -33.43 -2.98 -13.30
N PHE A 271 -32.76 -3.01 -12.16
CA PHE A 271 -31.34 -2.66 -11.96
C PHE A 271 -30.43 -3.89 -11.98
N ASP A 272 -30.89 -5.06 -11.52
CA ASP A 272 -30.15 -6.29 -11.30
C ASP A 272 -29.02 -6.13 -10.25
N PRO A 273 -29.36 -5.82 -8.98
CA PRO A 273 -28.37 -5.49 -7.95
C PRO A 273 -27.38 -6.62 -7.65
N ASP A 274 -27.82 -7.87 -7.73
CA ASP A 274 -27.04 -9.07 -7.44
C ASP A 274 -26.32 -9.63 -8.68
N GLY A 275 -26.63 -9.10 -9.86
CA GLY A 275 -25.97 -9.48 -11.11
C GLY A 275 -24.48 -9.15 -11.08
N SER A 276 -23.65 -10.09 -11.53
CA SER A 276 -22.21 -9.88 -11.66
C SER A 276 -21.92 -8.76 -12.67
N VAL A 277 -21.05 -7.81 -12.28
CA VAL A 277 -20.63 -6.76 -13.21
C VAL A 277 -19.51 -7.28 -14.12
N THR A 278 -19.68 -7.08 -15.43
CA THR A 278 -18.63 -7.41 -16.40
C THR A 278 -17.58 -6.29 -16.50
N ARG A 279 -16.44 -6.60 -17.13
CA ARG A 279 -15.36 -5.62 -17.32
C ARG A 279 -15.81 -4.47 -18.22
N GLU A 280 -16.57 -4.72 -19.27
CA GLU A 280 -17.13 -3.66 -20.11
C GLU A 280 -18.20 -2.83 -19.39
N GLN A 281 -19.04 -3.46 -18.55
CA GLN A 281 -19.98 -2.73 -17.70
C GLN A 281 -19.25 -1.86 -16.67
N THR A 282 -18.16 -2.37 -16.08
CA THR A 282 -17.32 -1.59 -15.16
C THR A 282 -16.78 -0.35 -15.86
N ALA A 283 -16.25 -0.50 -17.10
CA ALA A 283 -15.75 0.63 -17.89
C ALA A 283 -16.85 1.68 -18.15
N VAL A 284 -18.05 1.26 -18.54
CA VAL A 284 -19.17 2.18 -18.80
C VAL A 284 -19.62 2.92 -17.56
N ILE A 285 -19.74 2.23 -16.42
CA ILE A 285 -20.15 2.85 -15.15
C ILE A 285 -19.09 3.90 -14.72
N LEU A 286 -17.80 3.59 -14.83
CA LEU A 286 -16.71 4.54 -14.52
C LEU A 286 -16.67 5.72 -15.49
N PHE A 287 -16.88 5.47 -16.79
CA PHE A 287 -16.93 6.50 -17.81
C PHE A 287 -18.06 7.49 -17.53
N ASN A 288 -19.27 6.98 -17.27
CA ASN A 288 -20.42 7.81 -16.93
C ASN A 288 -20.19 8.59 -15.63
N TYR A 289 -19.58 7.95 -14.63
CA TYR A 289 -19.21 8.63 -13.39
C TYR A 289 -18.22 9.76 -13.64
N ALA A 290 -17.18 9.54 -14.45
CA ALA A 290 -16.23 10.58 -14.83
C ALA A 290 -16.91 11.75 -15.55
N GLN A 291 -17.81 11.47 -16.49
CA GLN A 291 -18.60 12.49 -17.17
C GLN A 291 -19.49 13.28 -16.20
N SER A 292 -20.15 12.59 -15.27
CA SER A 292 -21.04 13.24 -14.27
C SER A 292 -20.27 14.19 -13.34
N LYS A 293 -18.96 13.96 -13.16
CA LYS A 293 -18.06 14.81 -12.38
C LYS A 293 -17.34 15.88 -13.21
N GLY A 294 -17.50 15.86 -14.55
CA GLY A 294 -16.83 16.80 -15.44
C GLY A 294 -15.35 16.51 -15.67
N TYR A 295 -14.89 15.29 -15.38
CA TYR A 295 -13.53 14.87 -15.69
C TYR A 295 -13.35 14.67 -17.21
N ASP A 296 -12.10 14.79 -17.69
CA ASP A 296 -11.79 14.54 -19.09
C ASP A 296 -11.95 13.05 -19.43
N VAL A 297 -12.83 12.79 -20.38
CA VAL A 297 -13.09 11.45 -20.92
C VAL A 297 -12.80 11.39 -22.42
N SER A 298 -11.97 12.28 -22.97
CA SER A 298 -11.72 12.38 -24.42
C SER A 298 -10.73 11.34 -24.94
N ALA A 299 -9.82 10.84 -24.10
CA ALA A 299 -8.80 9.88 -24.50
C ALA A 299 -9.42 8.58 -25.04
N ARG A 300 -8.82 8.01 -26.10
CA ARG A 300 -9.23 6.72 -26.70
C ARG A 300 -8.01 5.91 -27.10
N ALA A 301 -7.96 4.66 -26.64
CA ALA A 301 -7.01 3.67 -27.11
C ALA A 301 -7.55 2.92 -28.33
N ASP A 302 -6.66 2.42 -29.16
CA ASP A 302 -6.99 1.48 -30.20
C ASP A 302 -7.16 0.08 -29.62
N LEU A 303 -8.41 -0.39 -29.52
CA LEU A 303 -8.71 -1.71 -29.00
C LEU A 303 -8.41 -2.84 -29.98
N SER A 304 -8.16 -2.56 -31.26
CA SER A 304 -7.91 -3.60 -32.28
C SER A 304 -6.62 -4.40 -32.02
N VAL A 305 -5.75 -3.90 -31.15
CA VAL A 305 -4.55 -4.62 -30.69
C VAL A 305 -4.86 -5.87 -29.84
N PHE A 306 -6.09 -5.99 -29.33
CA PHE A 306 -6.52 -7.14 -28.55
C PHE A 306 -7.25 -8.15 -29.44
N PRO A 307 -6.90 -9.45 -29.33
CA PRO A 307 -7.46 -10.48 -30.22
C PRO A 307 -8.97 -10.67 -30.07
N ASP A 308 -9.54 -10.26 -28.96
CA ASP A 308 -10.97 -10.34 -28.64
C ASP A 308 -11.72 -9.00 -28.74
N ALA A 309 -11.13 -7.99 -29.36
CA ALA A 309 -11.77 -6.68 -29.54
C ALA A 309 -13.15 -6.75 -30.20
N GLY A 310 -13.35 -7.69 -31.11
CA GLY A 310 -14.65 -7.94 -31.78
C GLY A 310 -15.76 -8.43 -30.86
N SER A 311 -15.46 -8.86 -29.61
CA SER A 311 -16.45 -9.27 -28.62
C SER A 311 -16.94 -8.12 -27.72
N VAL A 312 -16.36 -6.92 -27.87
CA VAL A 312 -16.82 -5.73 -27.14
C VAL A 312 -18.19 -5.31 -27.65
N SER A 313 -19.14 -5.15 -26.73
CA SER A 313 -20.48 -4.66 -27.07
C SER A 313 -20.41 -3.24 -27.66
N GLY A 314 -21.23 -2.95 -28.68
CA GLY A 314 -21.23 -1.64 -29.35
C GLY A 314 -21.46 -0.47 -28.39
N TRP A 315 -22.28 -0.66 -27.34
CA TRP A 315 -22.55 0.35 -26.33
C TRP A 315 -21.38 0.59 -25.35
N ALA A 316 -20.41 -0.31 -25.29
CA ALA A 316 -19.27 -0.26 -24.37
C ALA A 316 -17.96 0.20 -25.05
N GLN A 317 -17.92 0.27 -26.39
CA GLN A 317 -16.67 0.53 -27.14
C GLN A 317 -15.98 1.82 -26.71
N ASP A 318 -16.71 2.92 -26.65
CA ASP A 318 -16.14 4.22 -26.27
C ASP A 318 -15.61 4.23 -24.83
N ALA A 319 -16.38 3.66 -23.91
CA ALA A 319 -16.02 3.61 -22.50
C ALA A 319 -14.81 2.68 -22.26
N LEU A 320 -14.75 1.55 -22.94
CA LEU A 320 -13.64 0.61 -22.81
C LEU A 320 -12.36 1.17 -23.45
N ALA A 321 -12.47 1.88 -24.60
CA ALA A 321 -11.36 2.56 -25.23
C ALA A 321 -10.81 3.69 -24.34
N TRP A 322 -11.69 4.45 -23.69
CA TRP A 322 -11.29 5.43 -22.68
C TRP A 322 -10.62 4.78 -21.47
N ALA A 323 -11.22 3.75 -20.89
CA ALA A 323 -10.67 3.07 -19.72
C ALA A 323 -9.30 2.44 -19.98
N ASN A 324 -9.08 1.95 -21.20
CA ASN A 324 -7.76 1.45 -21.62
C ASN A 324 -6.75 2.60 -21.82
N ALA A 325 -7.14 3.69 -22.49
CA ALA A 325 -6.29 4.87 -22.67
C ALA A 325 -5.88 5.52 -21.35
N SER A 326 -6.77 5.49 -20.35
CA SER A 326 -6.53 6.00 -18.99
C SER A 326 -5.78 5.01 -18.08
N GLY A 327 -5.37 3.84 -18.59
CA GLY A 327 -4.65 2.84 -17.82
C GLY A 327 -5.50 2.06 -16.79
N LEU A 328 -6.82 2.21 -16.81
CA LEU A 328 -7.73 1.58 -15.84
C LEU A 328 -7.97 0.10 -16.14
N ILE A 329 -8.05 -0.25 -17.44
CA ILE A 329 -8.28 -1.62 -17.91
C ILE A 329 -7.23 -1.94 -18.97
N SER A 330 -6.15 -2.59 -18.59
CA SER A 330 -5.02 -2.94 -19.48
C SER A 330 -5.13 -4.31 -20.16
N GLY A 331 -6.22 -5.05 -19.90
CA GLY A 331 -6.41 -6.43 -20.37
C GLY A 331 -6.13 -7.48 -19.28
N ALA A 332 -6.39 -8.72 -19.62
CA ALA A 332 -6.18 -9.89 -18.79
C ALA A 332 -5.30 -10.91 -19.54
N VAL A 333 -4.33 -11.50 -18.84
CA VAL A 333 -3.47 -12.54 -19.43
C VAL A 333 -4.24 -13.87 -19.45
N ARG A 334 -4.37 -14.46 -20.64
CA ARG A 334 -4.94 -15.79 -20.86
C ARG A 334 -3.95 -16.61 -21.69
N GLY A 335 -3.28 -17.56 -21.04
CA GLY A 335 -2.19 -18.31 -21.66
C GLY A 335 -1.04 -17.37 -22.05
N THR A 336 -0.74 -17.26 -23.35
CA THR A 336 0.33 -16.38 -23.88
C THR A 336 -0.18 -15.06 -24.43
N GLN A 337 -1.48 -14.78 -24.33
CA GLN A 337 -2.11 -13.60 -24.93
C GLN A 337 -2.67 -12.68 -23.85
N THR A 338 -2.64 -11.38 -24.13
CA THR A 338 -3.40 -10.38 -23.38
C THR A 338 -4.70 -10.10 -24.13
N ILE A 339 -5.83 -10.26 -23.48
CA ILE A 339 -7.17 -10.05 -24.02
C ILE A 339 -7.91 -8.99 -23.20
N LEU A 340 -8.93 -8.35 -23.77
CA LEU A 340 -9.80 -7.41 -23.06
C LEU A 340 -10.72 -8.12 -22.07
N ASP A 341 -11.20 -9.31 -22.44
CA ASP A 341 -12.18 -10.11 -21.70
C ASP A 341 -13.43 -9.29 -21.32
N PRO A 342 -14.10 -8.61 -22.29
CA PRO A 342 -15.13 -7.61 -22.00
C PRO A 342 -16.33 -8.19 -21.25
N GLN A 343 -16.70 -9.45 -21.55
CA GLN A 343 -17.79 -10.17 -20.90
C GLN A 343 -17.37 -10.88 -19.61
N GLY A 344 -16.07 -10.93 -19.30
CA GLY A 344 -15.56 -11.50 -18.06
C GLY A 344 -16.01 -10.69 -16.84
N SER A 345 -16.40 -11.38 -15.77
CA SER A 345 -16.76 -10.73 -14.52
C SER A 345 -15.55 -10.10 -13.83
N ALA A 346 -15.74 -8.92 -13.25
CA ALA A 346 -14.71 -8.25 -12.49
C ALA A 346 -14.70 -8.75 -11.03
N SER A 347 -13.51 -9.11 -10.52
CA SER A 347 -13.35 -9.45 -9.11
C SER A 347 -13.13 -8.22 -8.23
N ARG A 348 -13.29 -8.38 -6.90
CA ARG A 348 -13.05 -7.31 -5.93
C ARG A 348 -11.62 -6.75 -6.02
N ALA A 349 -10.62 -7.62 -6.17
CA ALA A 349 -9.23 -7.20 -6.37
C ALA A 349 -9.05 -6.37 -7.64
N GLN A 350 -9.66 -6.80 -8.76
CA GLN A 350 -9.61 -6.06 -10.02
C GLN A 350 -10.29 -4.69 -9.91
N VAL A 351 -11.46 -4.62 -9.27
CA VAL A 351 -12.16 -3.35 -9.09
C VAL A 351 -11.39 -2.42 -8.15
N ALA A 352 -10.76 -2.94 -7.10
CA ALA A 352 -9.89 -2.13 -6.22
C ALA A 352 -8.71 -1.50 -6.99
N MET A 353 -8.06 -2.27 -7.88
CA MET A 353 -6.99 -1.77 -8.76
C MET A 353 -7.50 -0.69 -9.72
N ILE A 354 -8.64 -0.93 -10.36
CA ILE A 354 -9.26 0.02 -11.29
C ILE A 354 -9.59 1.33 -10.57
N LEU A 355 -10.14 1.26 -9.35
CA LEU A 355 -10.53 2.44 -8.58
C LEU A 355 -9.32 3.23 -8.07
N MET A 356 -8.27 2.54 -7.63
CA MET A 356 -7.01 3.21 -7.26
C MET A 356 -6.44 3.97 -8.48
N GLY A 357 -6.33 3.31 -9.63
CA GLY A 357 -5.91 3.95 -10.89
C GLY A 357 -6.86 5.07 -11.33
N TYR A 358 -8.17 4.93 -11.12
CA TYR A 358 -9.14 5.98 -11.42
C TYR A 358 -8.87 7.26 -10.61
N VAL A 359 -8.61 7.12 -9.31
CA VAL A 359 -8.27 8.29 -8.48
C VAL A 359 -6.93 8.89 -8.90
N GLU A 360 -5.93 8.07 -9.20
CA GLU A 360 -4.59 8.54 -9.59
C GLU A 360 -4.60 9.25 -10.96
N HIS A 361 -5.25 8.67 -11.97
CA HIS A 361 -5.11 9.09 -13.37
C HIS A 361 -6.27 9.95 -13.89
N VAL A 362 -7.43 9.96 -13.20
CA VAL A 362 -8.62 10.69 -13.65
C VAL A 362 -9.00 11.80 -12.67
N VAL A 363 -9.00 11.52 -11.36
CA VAL A 363 -9.41 12.51 -10.35
C VAL A 363 -8.29 13.51 -10.05
N ASN A 364 -7.02 13.05 -10.04
CA ASN A 364 -5.85 13.86 -9.70
C ASN A 364 -5.04 14.30 -10.94
N ALA A 365 -5.55 14.05 -12.16
CA ALA A 365 -4.91 14.44 -13.41
C ALA A 365 -4.83 15.96 -13.65
#